data_19ef3824ff13da57879dde2c6392e3fa
#
_entry.id   19ef3824ff13da57879dde2c6392e3fa
#
_cell.length_a   1.000
_cell.length_b   1.000
_cell.length_c   1.000
_cell.angle_alpha   90.00
_cell.angle_beta   90.00
_cell.angle_gamma   90.00
#
_symmetry.space_group_name_H-M   'P 1'
#
loop_
_entity.id
_entity.type
_entity.pdbx_description
1 polymer ?
#
loop_
_entity_poly.entity_id
_entity_poly.type
_entity_poly.pdbx_seq_one_letter_code
_entity_poly.pdbx_strand_id
1 'polypeptide(L)'
;LEDWQSGQDHVGLYLYNGNEYLEATVACYKSRTVPFNINFRYVDEELIYLLNNAHVKVLIYHSSLSERVMNIRSEVPSLSLLIEVDDESKGTLLDGALAYEEILCTAKNGFPAIDHKPDDLYMIYTGGTTGMPKGAIWRQVDMLVAALGGKTSKGTVIESLQEFQERAMRGYHRYLASPPFMHGAGSWVALKALHSGSTVIIQNDVRRLDGDDIVDTCIREKVDALMIVGDAFGRPIADALVRKPRPIPSLRNIITGGAVTTANLKTQLLELLPEINIIDAAGSSETGTQAQHVSNALVGAKTGKFTLQRGNAVLSDDLTSVLEPGHDGLGWWAQSGHIPIGYLDDKEKTAETFVTVDGTRYSVPGDRVCLLEDNTLELHGRDSMTINSGGEKIFAEEVEQALKHHPDVYDVVVTSRSSDRWGQEVIAVIQL
;
A
#
# COMPACT_ATOMS: atom_id res chain seq x y z
N LEU A 1 9.80 12.40 22.75
CA LEU A 1 10.23 11.19 22.05
C LEU A 1 10.94 11.59 20.77
N GLU A 2 11.88 10.77 20.34
CA GLU A 2 12.58 10.95 19.08
C GLU A 2 11.72 10.44 17.90
N ASP A 3 12.04 10.85 16.67
CA ASP A 3 11.28 10.52 15.46
C ASP A 3 11.15 9.01 15.14
N TRP A 4 11.94 8.17 15.80
CA TRP A 4 11.91 6.71 15.68
C TRP A 4 11.33 6.01 16.92
N GLN A 5 10.65 6.72 17.81
CA GLN A 5 10.09 6.17 19.05
C GLN A 5 8.59 6.31 19.09
N SER A 6 7.94 5.35 19.72
CA SER A 6 6.51 5.37 20.03
C SER A 6 6.30 5.25 21.55
N GLY A 7 5.37 6.05 22.07
CA GLY A 7 4.95 6.00 23.48
C GLY A 7 3.55 5.43 23.67
N GLN A 8 2.96 4.85 22.61
CA GLN A 8 1.62 4.25 22.64
C GLN A 8 1.71 2.72 22.60
N ASP A 9 0.67 2.03 23.07
CA ASP A 9 0.56 0.59 22.94
C ASP A 9 0.26 0.18 21.49
N HIS A 10 0.92 -0.88 21.00
CA HIS A 10 0.81 -1.33 19.62
C HIS A 10 -0.08 -2.57 19.49
N VAL A 11 -0.95 -2.55 18.46
CA VAL A 11 -1.91 -3.60 18.14
C VAL A 11 -1.60 -4.18 16.76
N GLY A 12 -1.22 -5.44 16.72
CA GLY A 12 -0.96 -6.17 15.49
C GLY A 12 -2.23 -6.71 14.85
N LEU A 13 -2.39 -6.47 13.55
CA LEU A 13 -3.52 -6.94 12.75
C LEU A 13 -3.05 -8.08 11.84
N TYR A 14 -3.21 -9.32 12.30
CA TYR A 14 -2.82 -10.54 11.61
C TYR A 14 -4.05 -11.19 10.97
N LEU A 15 -4.64 -10.45 10.01
CA LEU A 15 -5.95 -10.68 9.45
C LEU A 15 -5.92 -10.68 7.91
N TYR A 16 -6.80 -11.46 7.30
CA TYR A 16 -7.19 -11.29 5.89
C TYR A 16 -8.09 -10.06 5.72
N ASN A 17 -8.49 -9.78 4.47
CA ASN A 17 -9.49 -8.73 4.22
C ASN A 17 -10.82 -9.11 4.88
N GLY A 18 -11.35 -8.22 5.69
CA GLY A 18 -12.59 -8.39 6.44
C GLY A 18 -13.03 -7.07 7.05
N ASN A 19 -14.26 -7.02 7.53
CA ASN A 19 -14.75 -5.90 8.33
C ASN A 19 -13.94 -5.79 9.63
N GLU A 20 -13.51 -6.90 10.20
CA GLU A 20 -12.74 -6.98 11.46
C GLU A 20 -11.41 -6.23 11.35
N TYR A 21 -10.74 -6.26 10.18
CA TYR A 21 -9.52 -5.49 9.94
C TYR A 21 -9.78 -3.98 10.05
N LEU A 22 -10.85 -3.51 9.42
CA LEU A 22 -11.20 -2.10 9.38
C LEU A 22 -11.76 -1.64 10.74
N GLU A 23 -12.61 -2.43 11.36
CA GLU A 23 -13.16 -2.18 12.70
C GLU A 23 -12.04 -2.10 13.75
N ALA A 24 -11.11 -3.07 13.75
CA ALA A 24 -9.96 -3.08 14.64
C ALA A 24 -9.05 -1.85 14.41
N THR A 25 -8.80 -1.45 13.15
CA THR A 25 -8.03 -0.24 12.84
C THR A 25 -8.70 1.00 13.44
N VAL A 26 -10.01 1.16 13.24
CA VAL A 26 -10.76 2.31 13.77
C VAL A 26 -10.85 2.25 15.29
N ALA A 27 -10.98 1.05 15.87
CA ALA A 27 -10.97 0.86 17.34
C ALA A 27 -9.62 1.29 17.94
N CYS A 28 -8.51 0.97 17.28
CA CYS A 28 -7.17 1.43 17.70
C CYS A 28 -7.09 2.96 17.69
N TYR A 29 -7.58 3.63 16.65
CA TYR A 29 -7.63 5.08 16.63
C TYR A 29 -8.45 5.65 17.79
N LYS A 30 -9.61 5.06 18.08
CA LYS A 30 -10.49 5.49 19.19
C LYS A 30 -9.91 5.21 20.59
N SER A 31 -9.06 4.21 20.72
CA SER A 31 -8.42 3.85 22.00
C SER A 31 -7.02 4.48 22.18
N ARG A 32 -6.55 5.26 21.19
CA ARG A 32 -5.20 5.80 21.13
C ARG A 32 -4.10 4.74 21.18
N THR A 33 -4.37 3.57 20.61
CA THR A 33 -3.37 2.55 20.34
C THR A 33 -2.92 2.62 18.89
N VAL A 34 -1.76 2.07 18.57
CA VAL A 34 -1.17 2.12 17.23
C VAL A 34 -1.47 0.82 16.50
N PRO A 35 -2.36 0.82 15.50
CA PRO A 35 -2.56 -0.35 14.67
C PRO A 35 -1.37 -0.53 13.72
N PHE A 36 -0.97 -1.78 13.48
CA PHE A 36 -0.01 -2.11 12.43
C PHE A 36 -0.39 -3.41 11.72
N ASN A 37 -0.05 -3.47 10.44
CA ASN A 37 -0.28 -4.61 9.56
C ASN A 37 0.72 -5.73 9.80
N ILE A 38 0.26 -6.97 9.69
CA ILE A 38 1.12 -8.16 9.70
C ILE A 38 0.86 -8.95 8.41
N ASN A 39 1.92 -9.28 7.71
CA ASN A 39 1.82 -10.12 6.52
C ASN A 39 1.52 -11.57 6.95
N PHE A 40 0.34 -12.07 6.59
CA PHE A 40 -0.09 -13.43 6.92
C PHE A 40 0.72 -14.54 6.22
N ARG A 41 1.62 -14.17 5.30
CA ARG A 41 2.54 -15.11 4.64
C ARG A 41 3.87 -15.26 5.36
N TYR A 42 4.16 -14.43 6.38
CA TYR A 42 5.40 -14.53 7.13
C TYR A 42 5.55 -15.90 7.78
N VAL A 43 6.78 -16.42 7.74
CA VAL A 43 7.18 -17.59 8.53
C VAL A 43 7.40 -17.19 9.99
N ASP A 44 7.55 -18.17 10.87
CA ASP A 44 7.61 -17.94 12.31
C ASP A 44 8.73 -16.97 12.70
N GLU A 45 9.92 -17.10 12.11
CA GLU A 45 11.07 -16.20 12.38
C GLU A 45 10.79 -14.74 12.02
N GLU A 46 10.17 -14.50 10.85
CA GLU A 46 9.79 -13.15 10.40
C GLU A 46 8.70 -12.55 11.31
N LEU A 47 7.75 -13.38 11.73
CA LEU A 47 6.66 -12.96 12.60
C LEU A 47 7.18 -12.63 14.00
N ILE A 48 8.05 -13.47 14.59
CA ILE A 48 8.72 -13.22 15.87
C ILE A 48 9.50 -11.89 15.81
N TYR A 49 10.29 -11.72 14.76
CA TYR A 49 11.04 -10.47 14.57
C TYR A 49 10.12 -9.25 14.57
N LEU A 50 9.09 -9.28 13.71
CA LEU A 50 8.18 -8.15 13.53
C LEU A 50 7.43 -7.82 14.83
N LEU A 51 6.89 -8.82 15.52
CA LEU A 51 6.13 -8.63 16.74
C LEU A 51 7.01 -8.08 17.90
N ASN A 52 8.25 -8.53 17.99
CA ASN A 52 9.21 -8.01 18.97
C ASN A 52 9.66 -6.58 18.60
N ASN A 53 10.00 -6.31 17.33
CA ASN A 53 10.34 -4.96 16.88
C ASN A 53 9.17 -3.99 17.10
N ALA A 54 7.93 -4.44 16.85
CA ALA A 54 6.74 -3.64 17.10
C ALA A 54 6.38 -3.49 18.60
N HIS A 55 7.08 -4.14 19.53
CA HIS A 55 6.69 -4.17 20.96
C HIS A 55 5.21 -4.47 21.17
N VAL A 56 4.66 -5.41 20.37
CA VAL A 56 3.23 -5.71 20.31
C VAL A 56 2.64 -5.99 21.70
N LYS A 57 1.49 -5.37 22.00
CA LYS A 57 0.73 -5.63 23.24
C LYS A 57 -0.49 -6.49 22.98
N VAL A 58 -1.17 -6.26 21.87
CA VAL A 58 -2.39 -6.95 21.47
C VAL A 58 -2.19 -7.52 20.08
N LEU A 59 -2.57 -8.76 19.87
CA LEU A 59 -2.61 -9.39 18.55
C LEU A 59 -4.06 -9.79 18.24
N ILE A 60 -4.60 -9.24 17.14
CA ILE A 60 -5.90 -9.63 16.58
C ILE A 60 -5.61 -10.51 15.35
N TYR A 61 -6.12 -11.73 15.34
CA TYR A 61 -5.78 -12.71 14.31
C TYR A 61 -6.95 -13.62 13.93
N HIS A 62 -6.96 -14.13 12.71
CA HIS A 62 -7.94 -15.12 12.28
C HIS A 62 -7.65 -16.51 12.84
N SER A 63 -8.69 -17.27 13.16
CA SER A 63 -8.60 -18.63 13.71
C SER A 63 -7.79 -19.59 12.85
N SER A 64 -7.81 -19.43 11.52
CA SER A 64 -6.94 -20.20 10.60
C SER A 64 -5.43 -19.96 10.81
N LEU A 65 -5.03 -18.93 11.51
CA LEU A 65 -3.64 -18.59 11.81
C LEU A 65 -3.23 -18.96 13.25
N SER A 66 -4.14 -19.58 14.03
CA SER A 66 -3.96 -19.91 15.44
C SER A 66 -2.76 -20.79 15.71
N GLU A 67 -2.51 -21.81 14.88
CA GLU A 67 -1.36 -22.70 15.04
C GLU A 67 -0.03 -21.92 15.04
N ARG A 68 0.12 -20.97 14.10
CA ARG A 68 1.31 -20.11 14.04
C ARG A 68 1.41 -19.19 15.26
N VAL A 69 0.31 -18.58 15.68
CA VAL A 69 0.28 -17.75 16.89
C VAL A 69 0.69 -18.56 18.12
N MET A 70 0.19 -19.80 18.25
CA MET A 70 0.56 -20.71 19.34
C MET A 70 2.06 -21.00 19.35
N ASN A 71 2.66 -21.26 18.17
CA ASN A 71 4.08 -21.59 18.05
C ASN A 71 4.99 -20.45 18.51
N ILE A 72 4.63 -19.20 18.18
CA ILE A 72 5.53 -18.04 18.37
C ILE A 72 5.28 -17.26 19.67
N ARG A 73 4.13 -17.43 20.35
CA ARG A 73 3.72 -16.56 21.46
C ARG A 73 4.71 -16.54 22.63
N SER A 74 5.41 -17.65 22.90
CA SER A 74 6.42 -17.72 23.96
C SER A 74 7.68 -16.91 23.68
N GLU A 75 7.94 -16.58 22.43
CA GLU A 75 9.10 -15.80 21.97
C GLU A 75 8.78 -14.29 21.82
N VAL A 76 7.55 -13.88 22.17
CA VAL A 76 7.10 -12.49 22.08
C VAL A 76 6.65 -12.01 23.49
N PRO A 77 7.58 -11.69 24.40
CA PRO A 77 7.28 -11.40 25.80
C PRO A 77 6.44 -10.14 26.02
N SER A 78 6.38 -9.23 25.05
CA SER A 78 5.55 -8.02 25.11
C SER A 78 4.05 -8.29 24.86
N LEU A 79 3.71 -9.43 24.23
CA LEU A 79 2.36 -9.81 23.86
C LEU A 79 1.54 -10.22 25.09
N SER A 80 0.56 -9.41 25.43
CA SER A 80 -0.25 -9.57 26.65
C SER A 80 -1.69 -9.96 26.38
N LEU A 81 -2.22 -9.71 25.18
CA LEU A 81 -3.62 -9.98 24.84
C LEU A 81 -3.72 -10.58 23.44
N LEU A 82 -4.44 -11.69 23.31
CA LEU A 82 -4.81 -12.34 22.08
C LEU A 82 -6.30 -12.18 21.82
N ILE A 83 -6.68 -11.75 20.62
CA ILE A 83 -8.09 -11.66 20.19
C ILE A 83 -8.23 -12.45 18.89
N GLU A 84 -9.04 -13.51 18.94
CA GLU A 84 -9.25 -14.40 17.82
C GLU A 84 -10.54 -14.05 17.07
N VAL A 85 -10.43 -13.90 15.78
CA VAL A 85 -11.54 -13.73 14.84
C VAL A 85 -11.85 -15.10 14.23
N ASP A 86 -13.06 -15.59 14.39
CA ASP A 86 -13.50 -16.82 13.74
C ASP A 86 -13.69 -16.59 12.24
N ASP A 87 -12.92 -17.31 11.43
CA ASP A 87 -13.01 -17.30 9.96
C ASP A 87 -13.58 -18.62 9.41
N GLU A 88 -14.41 -19.30 10.21
CA GLU A 88 -15.03 -20.59 9.92
C GLU A 88 -14.00 -21.74 9.73
N SER A 89 -12.73 -21.50 10.00
CA SER A 89 -11.73 -22.55 10.06
C SER A 89 -11.96 -23.36 11.34
N LYS A 90 -12.11 -24.66 11.21
CA LYS A 90 -12.39 -25.56 12.35
C LYS A 90 -11.22 -25.56 13.33
N GLY A 91 -11.33 -24.77 14.37
CA GLY A 91 -10.38 -24.68 15.48
C GLY A 91 -11.10 -24.47 16.80
N THR A 92 -10.43 -24.72 17.91
CA THR A 92 -10.84 -24.26 19.23
C THR A 92 -10.09 -22.97 19.54
N LEU A 93 -10.76 -22.01 20.16
CA LEU A 93 -10.15 -20.79 20.65
C LEU A 93 -8.87 -21.10 21.43
N LEU A 94 -7.78 -20.42 21.14
CA LEU A 94 -6.52 -20.61 21.85
C LEU A 94 -6.68 -20.29 23.35
N ASP A 95 -6.01 -21.08 24.17
CA ASP A 95 -6.02 -20.85 25.63
C ASP A 95 -5.50 -19.44 25.96
N GLY A 96 -6.32 -18.69 26.69
CA GLY A 96 -6.07 -17.30 27.06
C GLY A 96 -6.39 -16.27 25.96
N ALA A 97 -6.89 -16.68 24.80
CA ALA A 97 -7.42 -15.74 23.82
C ALA A 97 -8.88 -15.36 24.12
N LEU A 98 -9.28 -14.18 23.69
CA LEU A 98 -10.66 -13.71 23.72
C LEU A 98 -11.27 -13.85 22.34
N ALA A 99 -12.54 -14.30 22.25
CA ALA A 99 -13.27 -14.34 20.99
C ALA A 99 -13.73 -12.91 20.61
N TYR A 100 -13.46 -12.52 19.36
CA TYR A 100 -13.77 -11.19 18.85
C TYR A 100 -15.25 -10.83 18.99
N GLU A 101 -16.16 -11.73 18.58
CA GLU A 101 -17.60 -11.52 18.65
C GLU A 101 -18.12 -11.44 20.10
N GLU A 102 -17.53 -12.17 21.04
CA GLU A 102 -17.90 -12.08 22.45
C GLU A 102 -17.53 -10.70 23.04
N ILE A 103 -16.36 -10.14 22.63
CA ILE A 103 -15.97 -8.78 23.01
C ILE A 103 -17.00 -7.79 22.48
N LEU A 104 -17.40 -7.88 21.22
CA LEU A 104 -18.39 -6.98 20.63
C LEU A 104 -19.75 -7.08 21.34
N CYS A 105 -20.21 -8.29 21.63
CA CYS A 105 -21.50 -8.51 22.32
C CYS A 105 -21.50 -7.97 23.76
N THR A 106 -20.36 -7.97 24.44
CA THR A 106 -20.24 -7.54 25.84
C THR A 106 -19.80 -6.08 25.99
N ALA A 107 -19.33 -5.47 24.91
CA ALA A 107 -18.87 -4.08 24.90
C ALA A 107 -19.99 -3.11 25.23
N LYS A 108 -19.67 -2.09 26.03
CA LYS A 108 -20.60 -0.98 26.28
C LYS A 108 -20.58 -0.03 25.07
N ASN A 109 -21.76 0.37 24.63
CA ASN A 109 -21.88 1.41 23.61
C ASN A 109 -21.30 2.74 24.12
N GLY A 110 -20.48 3.38 23.29
CA GLY A 110 -19.95 4.71 23.56
C GLY A 110 -18.51 4.87 23.09
N PHE A 111 -18.06 6.11 23.10
CA PHE A 111 -16.66 6.44 22.89
C PHE A 111 -15.91 6.40 24.21
N PRO A 112 -14.70 5.87 24.28
CA PRO A 112 -13.88 6.01 25.47
C PRO A 112 -13.64 7.50 25.73
N ALA A 113 -13.71 7.90 27.00
CA ALA A 113 -13.39 9.27 27.42
C ALA A 113 -11.87 9.48 27.41
N ILE A 114 -11.28 9.54 26.23
CA ILE A 114 -9.84 9.66 26.01
C ILE A 114 -9.58 10.96 25.24
N ASP A 115 -8.57 11.70 25.64
CA ASP A 115 -8.12 12.93 24.97
C ASP A 115 -7.26 12.56 23.75
N HIS A 116 -7.90 12.49 22.56
CA HIS A 116 -7.24 12.19 21.29
C HIS A 116 -6.36 13.34 20.85
N LYS A 117 -5.22 13.02 20.25
CA LYS A 117 -4.25 14.00 19.78
C LYS A 117 -3.96 13.85 18.29
N PRO A 118 -3.72 14.94 17.56
CA PRO A 118 -3.31 14.86 16.16
C PRO A 118 -2.01 14.06 15.94
N ASP A 119 -1.17 14.00 16.97
CA ASP A 119 0.11 13.28 16.98
C ASP A 119 -0.04 11.79 17.37
N ASP A 120 -1.26 11.28 17.61
CA ASP A 120 -1.47 9.85 17.79
C ASP A 120 -1.03 9.10 16.53
N LEU A 121 -0.44 7.92 16.74
CA LEU A 121 0.32 7.24 15.71
C LEU A 121 -0.52 6.19 14.96
N TYR A 122 -0.10 5.95 13.74
CA TYR A 122 -0.40 4.82 12.87
C TYR A 122 0.93 4.25 12.39
N MET A 123 1.03 2.95 12.24
CA MET A 123 2.25 2.33 11.77
C MET A 123 1.96 1.37 10.61
N ILE A 124 2.85 1.36 9.61
CA ILE A 124 2.79 0.40 8.53
C ILE A 124 4.14 -0.29 8.36
N TYR A 125 4.13 -1.61 8.50
CA TYR A 125 5.29 -2.43 8.20
C TYR A 125 5.39 -2.69 6.71
N THR A 126 6.59 -2.48 6.17
CA THR A 126 6.90 -2.71 4.76
C THR A 126 7.88 -3.87 4.64
N GLY A 127 7.65 -4.76 3.68
CA GLY A 127 8.66 -5.73 3.27
C GLY A 127 9.81 -4.98 2.59
N GLY A 128 10.94 -4.85 3.28
CA GLY A 128 12.13 -4.26 2.67
C GLY A 128 12.67 -5.16 1.56
N THR A 129 13.07 -4.58 0.43
CA THR A 129 13.76 -5.31 -0.66
C THR A 129 15.14 -5.84 -0.24
N THR A 130 15.65 -5.42 0.91
CA THR A 130 17.01 -5.68 1.37
C THR A 130 17.11 -6.19 2.80
N GLY A 131 16.01 -6.65 3.43
CA GLY A 131 16.09 -7.12 4.83
C GLY A 131 14.76 -7.32 5.52
N MET A 132 14.81 -7.40 6.84
CA MET A 132 13.63 -7.57 7.69
C MET A 132 12.66 -6.38 7.60
N PRO A 133 11.35 -6.63 7.80
CA PRO A 133 10.33 -5.58 7.70
C PRO A 133 10.60 -4.41 8.66
N LYS A 134 10.31 -3.19 8.21
CA LYS A 134 10.46 -1.97 9.01
C LYS A 134 9.12 -1.27 9.19
N GLY A 135 8.84 -0.81 10.40
CA GLY A 135 7.61 -0.09 10.75
C GLY A 135 7.75 1.42 10.50
N ALA A 136 7.17 1.92 9.40
CA ALA A 136 7.08 3.36 9.15
C ALA A 136 6.02 3.97 10.07
N ILE A 137 6.42 4.96 10.87
CA ILE A 137 5.58 5.61 11.88
C ILE A 137 5.00 6.89 11.30
N TRP A 138 3.68 6.97 11.29
CA TRP A 138 2.93 8.14 10.84
C TRP A 138 2.17 8.79 11.99
N ARG A 139 2.07 10.12 12.02
CA ARG A 139 0.99 10.75 12.76
C ARG A 139 -0.31 10.48 12.02
N GLN A 140 -1.39 10.22 12.76
CA GLN A 140 -2.70 9.93 12.14
C GLN A 140 -3.17 11.10 11.26
N VAL A 141 -2.92 12.34 11.65
CA VAL A 141 -3.25 13.52 10.84
C VAL A 141 -2.48 13.55 9.52
N ASP A 142 -1.19 13.21 9.53
CA ASP A 142 -0.37 13.19 8.31
C ASP A 142 -0.84 12.07 7.38
N MET A 143 -1.11 10.89 7.93
CA MET A 143 -1.63 9.75 7.18
C MET A 143 -3.02 10.04 6.58
N LEU A 144 -3.91 10.72 7.32
CA LEU A 144 -5.22 11.14 6.84
C LEU A 144 -5.07 11.99 5.57
N VAL A 145 -4.17 12.97 5.59
CA VAL A 145 -3.92 13.88 4.47
C VAL A 145 -3.18 13.19 3.33
N ALA A 146 -2.17 12.37 3.62
CA ALA A 146 -1.33 11.73 2.59
C ALA A 146 -2.08 10.66 1.79
N ALA A 147 -2.94 9.84 2.44
CA ALA A 147 -3.51 8.66 1.81
C ALA A 147 -4.99 8.38 2.12
N LEU A 148 -5.52 8.82 3.27
CA LEU A 148 -6.84 8.39 3.74
C LEU A 148 -7.99 9.38 3.42
N GLY A 149 -7.79 10.29 2.47
CA GLY A 149 -8.87 11.15 1.95
C GLY A 149 -8.94 12.55 2.56
N GLY A 150 -7.93 13.00 3.32
CA GLY A 150 -7.83 14.33 3.90
C GLY A 150 -7.54 15.46 2.90
N LYS A 151 -7.55 15.16 1.58
CA LYS A 151 -7.42 16.15 0.49
C LYS A 151 -8.64 16.12 -0.43
N THR A 152 -8.93 17.26 -1.02
CA THR A 152 -9.87 17.37 -2.14
C THR A 152 -9.26 16.74 -3.40
N SER A 153 -10.07 16.54 -4.45
CA SER A 153 -9.59 16.12 -5.78
C SER A 153 -8.58 17.09 -6.42
N LYS A 154 -8.55 18.35 -5.94
CA LYS A 154 -7.58 19.38 -6.38
C LYS A 154 -6.32 19.43 -5.52
N GLY A 155 -6.15 18.48 -4.58
CA GLY A 155 -4.99 18.41 -3.70
C GLY A 155 -5.00 19.38 -2.51
N THR A 156 -6.09 20.12 -2.29
CA THR A 156 -6.23 21.02 -1.13
C THR A 156 -6.55 20.21 0.13
N VAL A 157 -5.83 20.46 1.21
CA VAL A 157 -6.08 19.84 2.52
C VAL A 157 -7.43 20.28 3.06
N ILE A 158 -8.20 19.36 3.63
CA ILE A 158 -9.47 19.63 4.30
C ILE A 158 -9.14 19.97 5.75
N GLU A 159 -9.41 21.21 6.14
CA GLU A 159 -9.02 21.72 7.45
C GLU A 159 -10.15 21.68 8.49
N SER A 160 -11.40 21.50 8.04
CA SER A 160 -12.55 21.49 8.94
C SER A 160 -13.25 20.14 9.01
N LEU A 161 -13.62 19.71 10.22
CA LEU A 161 -14.43 18.52 10.44
C LEU A 161 -15.80 18.61 9.74
N GLN A 162 -16.38 19.81 9.68
CA GLN A 162 -17.65 20.05 9.01
C GLN A 162 -17.54 19.73 7.50
N GLU A 163 -16.51 20.26 6.82
CA GLU A 163 -16.29 19.98 5.39
C GLU A 163 -16.08 18.47 5.16
N PHE A 164 -15.34 17.81 6.06
CA PHE A 164 -15.11 16.38 6.00
C PHE A 164 -16.44 15.60 6.11
N GLN A 165 -17.28 15.95 7.08
CA GLN A 165 -18.61 15.35 7.26
C GLN A 165 -19.53 15.59 6.07
N GLU A 166 -19.58 16.83 5.55
CA GLU A 166 -20.40 17.16 4.37
C GLU A 166 -19.98 16.36 3.14
N ARG A 167 -18.70 16.12 2.95
CA ARG A 167 -18.19 15.25 1.87
C ARG A 167 -18.55 13.80 2.08
N ALA A 168 -18.38 13.28 3.30
CA ALA A 168 -18.78 11.92 3.63
C ALA A 168 -20.27 11.68 3.42
N MET A 169 -21.12 12.65 3.72
CA MET A 169 -22.56 12.54 3.49
C MET A 169 -22.96 12.57 2.01
N ARG A 170 -22.08 13.05 1.11
CA ARG A 170 -22.30 13.01 -0.35
C ARG A 170 -21.70 11.76 -0.99
N GLY A 171 -20.87 11.01 -0.27
CA GLY A 171 -20.22 9.81 -0.74
C GLY A 171 -21.20 8.65 -0.84
N TYR A 172 -21.24 8.02 -2.01
CA TYR A 172 -22.05 6.81 -2.27
C TYR A 172 -21.35 5.88 -3.25
N HIS A 173 -20.03 6.00 -3.31
CA HIS A 173 -19.23 5.09 -4.11
C HIS A 173 -19.15 3.69 -3.46
N ARG A 174 -18.95 2.69 -4.28
CA ARG A 174 -18.82 1.29 -3.89
C ARG A 174 -17.43 0.80 -4.31
N TYR A 175 -16.51 0.81 -3.36
CA TYR A 175 -15.11 0.45 -3.59
C TYR A 175 -14.88 -1.04 -3.31
N LEU A 176 -14.35 -1.78 -4.29
CA LEU A 176 -13.74 -3.08 -4.06
C LEU A 176 -12.23 -2.89 -3.90
N ALA A 177 -11.74 -2.97 -2.67
CA ALA A 177 -10.32 -2.93 -2.35
C ALA A 177 -9.77 -4.37 -2.38
N SER A 178 -9.51 -4.90 -3.58
CA SER A 178 -9.15 -6.31 -3.78
C SER A 178 -7.76 -6.72 -3.27
N PRO A 179 -6.74 -5.83 -3.18
CA PRO A 179 -5.46 -6.21 -2.59
C PRO A 179 -5.58 -6.52 -1.09
N PRO A 180 -4.69 -7.36 -0.55
CA PRO A 180 -4.69 -7.66 0.89
C PRO A 180 -4.57 -6.38 1.75
N PHE A 181 -5.37 -6.30 2.82
CA PHE A 181 -5.36 -5.16 3.75
C PHE A 181 -4.07 -5.05 4.55
N MET A 182 -3.27 -6.10 4.58
CA MET A 182 -1.91 -6.02 5.14
C MET A 182 -0.96 -5.10 4.32
N HIS A 183 -1.39 -4.61 3.16
CA HIS A 183 -0.67 -3.63 2.34
C HIS A 183 -1.44 -2.32 2.22
N GLY A 184 -0.72 -1.20 2.15
CA GLY A 184 -1.34 0.11 1.98
C GLY A 184 -2.28 0.21 0.79
N ALA A 185 -1.96 -0.44 -0.33
CA ALA A 185 -2.82 -0.48 -1.51
C ALA A 185 -4.24 -1.01 -1.21
N GLY A 186 -4.38 -1.98 -0.30
CA GLY A 186 -5.69 -2.48 0.15
C GLY A 186 -6.29 -1.63 1.25
N SER A 187 -5.63 -1.56 2.40
CA SER A 187 -6.17 -0.92 3.61
C SER A 187 -6.40 0.59 3.47
N TRP A 188 -5.50 1.31 2.81
CA TRP A 188 -5.66 2.77 2.65
C TRP A 188 -6.82 3.12 1.72
N VAL A 189 -7.03 2.35 0.65
CA VAL A 189 -8.18 2.55 -0.24
C VAL A 189 -9.48 2.22 0.50
N ALA A 190 -9.52 1.16 1.29
CA ALA A 190 -10.67 0.81 2.10
C ALA A 190 -10.98 1.89 3.17
N LEU A 191 -9.98 2.33 3.93
CA LEU A 191 -10.13 3.40 4.92
C LEU A 191 -10.54 4.73 4.27
N LYS A 192 -9.93 5.09 3.13
CA LYS A 192 -10.32 6.28 2.35
C LYS A 192 -11.78 6.21 1.91
N ALA A 193 -12.26 5.03 1.48
CA ALA A 193 -13.66 4.84 1.12
C ALA A 193 -14.58 5.09 2.32
N LEU A 194 -14.27 4.54 3.50
CA LEU A 194 -15.04 4.79 4.73
C LEU A 194 -15.04 6.27 5.11
N HIS A 195 -13.88 6.93 5.10
CA HIS A 195 -13.77 8.36 5.41
C HIS A 195 -14.54 9.25 4.42
N SER A 196 -14.74 8.80 3.19
CA SER A 196 -15.54 9.52 2.20
C SER A 196 -17.05 9.17 2.23
N GLY A 197 -17.50 8.40 3.22
CA GLY A 197 -18.91 7.96 3.32
C GLY A 197 -19.30 6.92 2.28
N SER A 198 -18.33 6.25 1.67
CA SER A 198 -18.53 5.21 0.66
C SER A 198 -18.62 3.82 1.29
N THR A 199 -19.08 2.85 0.52
CA THR A 199 -19.16 1.45 0.93
C THR A 199 -17.89 0.71 0.52
N VAL A 200 -17.28 -0.03 1.43
CA VAL A 200 -16.20 -0.98 1.13
C VAL A 200 -16.82 -2.34 0.81
N ILE A 201 -16.44 -2.89 -0.33
CA ILE A 201 -16.81 -4.23 -0.77
C ILE A 201 -15.59 -5.13 -0.62
N ILE A 202 -15.81 -6.36 -0.20
CA ILE A 202 -14.80 -7.40 -0.05
C ILE A 202 -15.22 -8.57 -0.95
N GLN A 203 -14.28 -9.13 -1.71
CA GLN A 203 -14.51 -10.32 -2.54
C GLN A 203 -14.74 -11.57 -1.67
N ASN A 204 -15.30 -12.63 -2.26
CA ASN A 204 -15.62 -13.84 -1.49
C ASN A 204 -14.35 -14.59 -1.05
N ASP A 205 -13.37 -14.76 -1.94
CA ASP A 205 -12.11 -15.41 -1.60
C ASP A 205 -11.02 -14.35 -1.33
N VAL A 206 -10.72 -14.13 -0.06
CA VAL A 206 -9.70 -13.17 0.39
C VAL A 206 -8.31 -13.79 0.59
N ARG A 207 -8.20 -15.11 0.42
CA ARG A 207 -6.96 -15.87 0.64
C ARG A 207 -6.13 -16.00 -0.62
N ARG A 208 -6.77 -15.93 -1.79
CA ARG A 208 -6.13 -15.99 -3.10
C ARG A 208 -6.72 -14.98 -4.08
N LEU A 209 -5.94 -14.68 -5.09
CA LEU A 209 -6.41 -13.85 -6.20
C LEU A 209 -7.18 -14.72 -7.19
N ASP A 210 -8.46 -14.39 -7.41
CA ASP A 210 -9.33 -15.03 -8.38
C ASP A 210 -10.03 -13.96 -9.23
N GLY A 211 -9.67 -13.88 -10.51
CA GLY A 211 -10.24 -12.90 -11.44
C GLY A 211 -11.74 -13.05 -11.65
N ASP A 212 -12.27 -14.28 -11.63
CA ASP A 212 -13.72 -14.51 -11.75
C ASP A 212 -14.48 -14.03 -10.53
N ASP A 213 -13.98 -14.30 -9.32
CA ASP A 213 -14.58 -13.82 -8.07
C ASP A 213 -14.61 -12.29 -8.02
N ILE A 214 -13.52 -11.63 -8.42
CA ILE A 214 -13.44 -10.17 -8.49
C ILE A 214 -14.49 -9.62 -9.47
N VAL A 215 -14.57 -10.17 -10.68
CA VAL A 215 -15.53 -9.73 -11.71
C VAL A 215 -16.96 -9.98 -11.26
N ASP A 216 -17.27 -11.16 -10.71
CA ASP A 216 -18.61 -11.51 -10.22
C ASP A 216 -19.01 -10.63 -9.03
N THR A 217 -18.07 -10.31 -8.14
CA THR A 217 -18.28 -9.37 -7.04
C THR A 217 -18.54 -7.95 -7.55
N CYS A 218 -17.79 -7.46 -8.55
CA CYS A 218 -18.04 -6.16 -9.16
C CYS A 218 -19.45 -6.04 -9.73
N ILE A 219 -19.93 -7.09 -10.39
CA ILE A 219 -21.29 -7.14 -10.97
C ILE A 219 -22.36 -7.21 -9.88
N ARG A 220 -22.24 -8.16 -8.96
CA ARG A 220 -23.21 -8.42 -7.88
C ARG A 220 -23.38 -7.21 -6.98
N GLU A 221 -22.26 -6.62 -6.58
CA GLU A 221 -22.24 -5.51 -5.62
C GLU A 221 -22.29 -4.14 -6.29
N LYS A 222 -22.39 -4.06 -7.62
CA LYS A 222 -22.41 -2.80 -8.37
C LYS A 222 -21.24 -1.89 -8.02
N VAL A 223 -20.04 -2.45 -8.00
CA VAL A 223 -18.80 -1.72 -7.72
C VAL A 223 -18.58 -0.64 -8.77
N ASP A 224 -18.24 0.57 -8.35
CA ASP A 224 -17.91 1.66 -9.25
C ASP A 224 -16.39 2.00 -9.25
N ALA A 225 -15.66 1.58 -8.22
CA ALA A 225 -14.21 1.73 -8.14
C ALA A 225 -13.55 0.43 -7.64
N LEU A 226 -12.67 -0.13 -8.46
CA LEU A 226 -11.90 -1.34 -8.19
C LEU A 226 -10.42 -0.97 -7.97
N MET A 227 -9.84 -1.38 -6.83
CA MET A 227 -8.41 -1.27 -6.58
C MET A 227 -7.70 -2.57 -6.94
N ILE A 228 -6.60 -2.47 -7.68
CA ILE A 228 -5.71 -3.57 -8.08
C ILE A 228 -4.24 -3.23 -7.85
N VAL A 229 -3.36 -4.23 -7.94
CA VAL A 229 -1.90 -4.05 -7.86
C VAL A 229 -1.25 -4.55 -9.15
N GLY A 230 -0.97 -3.64 -10.06
CA GLY A 230 -0.22 -3.90 -11.27
C GLY A 230 -0.79 -5.01 -12.18
N ASP A 231 0.07 -5.55 -13.01
CA ASP A 231 -0.26 -6.64 -13.92
C ASP A 231 -0.68 -7.92 -13.19
N ALA A 232 -0.11 -8.18 -12.01
CA ALA A 232 -0.41 -9.37 -11.23
C ALA A 232 -1.91 -9.51 -10.89
N PHE A 233 -2.61 -8.40 -10.70
CA PHE A 233 -4.07 -8.37 -10.49
C PHE A 233 -4.84 -8.15 -11.78
N GLY A 234 -4.34 -7.27 -12.63
CA GLY A 234 -5.05 -6.87 -13.84
C GLY A 234 -5.19 -7.99 -14.86
N ARG A 235 -4.15 -8.84 -15.05
CA ARG A 235 -4.19 -9.96 -16.00
C ARG A 235 -5.24 -11.01 -15.65
N PRO A 236 -5.31 -11.57 -14.44
CA PRO A 236 -6.38 -12.51 -14.08
C PRO A 236 -7.79 -11.95 -14.29
N ILE A 237 -7.99 -10.66 -14.08
CA ILE A 237 -9.27 -9.98 -14.32
C ILE A 237 -9.56 -9.89 -15.82
N ALA A 238 -8.58 -9.47 -16.63
CA ALA A 238 -8.70 -9.42 -18.09
C ALA A 238 -8.97 -10.81 -18.66
N ASP A 239 -8.23 -11.83 -18.22
CA ASP A 239 -8.42 -13.23 -18.64
C ASP A 239 -9.82 -13.75 -18.29
N ALA A 240 -10.34 -13.43 -17.11
CA ALA A 240 -11.70 -13.79 -16.72
C ALA A 240 -12.76 -13.13 -17.64
N LEU A 241 -12.55 -11.86 -18.03
CA LEU A 241 -13.42 -11.16 -18.97
C LEU A 241 -13.31 -11.66 -20.39
N VAL A 242 -12.12 -12.05 -20.86
CA VAL A 242 -11.92 -12.68 -22.18
C VAL A 242 -12.59 -14.06 -22.24
N ARG A 243 -12.36 -14.88 -21.22
CA ARG A 243 -12.92 -16.24 -21.14
C ARG A 243 -14.45 -16.23 -21.09
N LYS A 244 -15.01 -15.29 -20.34
CA LYS A 244 -16.46 -15.11 -20.17
C LYS A 244 -16.82 -13.64 -20.20
N PRO A 245 -17.10 -13.06 -21.37
CA PRO A 245 -17.47 -11.66 -21.48
C PRO A 245 -18.69 -11.32 -20.63
N ARG A 246 -18.52 -10.38 -19.72
CA ARG A 246 -19.54 -9.89 -18.79
C ARG A 246 -19.45 -8.38 -18.65
N PRO A 247 -20.51 -7.63 -18.96
CA PRO A 247 -20.50 -6.18 -18.74
C PRO A 247 -20.52 -5.87 -17.23
N ILE A 248 -19.75 -4.85 -16.84
CA ILE A 248 -19.78 -4.30 -15.47
C ILE A 248 -20.25 -2.84 -15.58
N PRO A 249 -21.54 -2.60 -15.78
CA PRO A 249 -22.07 -1.28 -16.12
C PRO A 249 -21.93 -0.25 -15.01
N SER A 250 -21.66 -0.68 -13.78
CA SER A 250 -21.41 0.20 -12.64
C SER A 250 -19.97 0.69 -12.56
N LEU A 251 -19.00 -0.08 -13.08
CA LEU A 251 -17.59 0.24 -12.93
C LEU A 251 -17.22 1.50 -13.72
N ARG A 252 -16.55 2.43 -13.04
CA ARG A 252 -16.08 3.69 -13.62
C ARG A 252 -14.59 3.86 -13.50
N ASN A 253 -14.00 3.30 -12.45
CA ASN A 253 -12.58 3.48 -12.18
C ASN A 253 -11.92 2.15 -11.80
N ILE A 254 -10.78 1.85 -12.43
CA ILE A 254 -9.80 0.90 -11.92
C ILE A 254 -8.64 1.74 -11.38
N ILE A 255 -8.37 1.64 -10.09
CA ILE A 255 -7.24 2.28 -9.44
C ILE A 255 -6.13 1.23 -9.36
N THR A 256 -4.94 1.56 -9.77
CA THR A 256 -3.78 0.65 -9.71
C THR A 256 -2.59 1.35 -9.06
N GLY A 257 -1.84 0.61 -8.25
CA GLY A 257 -0.66 1.13 -7.56
C GLY A 257 0.06 0.03 -6.78
N GLY A 258 1.27 0.33 -6.32
CA GLY A 258 2.13 -0.63 -5.61
C GLY A 258 2.94 -1.55 -6.53
N ALA A 259 2.55 -1.69 -7.79
CA ALA A 259 3.30 -2.32 -8.88
C ALA A 259 2.91 -1.70 -10.22
N VAL A 260 3.73 -1.89 -11.22
CA VAL A 260 3.50 -1.36 -12.57
C VAL A 260 2.34 -2.09 -13.25
N THR A 261 1.42 -1.31 -13.85
CA THR A 261 0.44 -1.81 -14.81
C THR A 261 0.90 -1.41 -16.21
N THR A 262 1.20 -2.39 -17.04
CA THR A 262 1.74 -2.15 -18.39
C THR A 262 0.73 -1.47 -19.30
N ALA A 263 1.22 -0.69 -20.28
CA ALA A 263 0.37 -0.04 -21.25
C ALA A 263 -0.46 -1.05 -22.07
N ASN A 264 0.11 -2.22 -22.38
CA ASN A 264 -0.58 -3.30 -23.09
C ASN A 264 -1.80 -3.82 -22.29
N LEU A 265 -1.62 -4.11 -21.01
CA LEU A 265 -2.72 -4.56 -20.17
C LEU A 265 -3.79 -3.49 -20.01
N LYS A 266 -3.40 -2.23 -19.84
CA LYS A 266 -4.36 -1.11 -19.79
C LYS A 266 -5.17 -1.01 -21.09
N THR A 267 -4.51 -1.14 -22.24
CA THR A 267 -5.19 -1.16 -23.54
C THR A 267 -6.21 -2.29 -23.60
N GLN A 268 -5.82 -3.51 -23.23
CA GLN A 268 -6.72 -4.67 -23.18
C GLN A 268 -7.92 -4.43 -22.22
N LEU A 269 -7.68 -3.90 -21.03
CA LEU A 269 -8.76 -3.58 -20.09
C LEU A 269 -9.70 -2.50 -20.63
N LEU A 270 -9.19 -1.48 -21.34
CA LEU A 270 -10.01 -0.44 -21.97
C LEU A 270 -10.82 -0.97 -23.17
N GLU A 271 -10.31 -1.97 -23.89
CA GLU A 271 -11.08 -2.68 -24.95
C GLU A 271 -12.21 -3.51 -24.37
N LEU A 272 -11.95 -4.20 -23.24
CA LEU A 272 -12.96 -5.03 -22.54
C LEU A 272 -13.99 -4.19 -21.77
N LEU A 273 -13.59 -3.03 -21.27
CA LEU A 273 -14.38 -2.13 -20.42
C LEU A 273 -14.20 -0.68 -20.89
N PRO A 274 -14.80 -0.26 -22.02
CA PRO A 274 -14.46 1.02 -22.69
C PRO A 274 -14.89 2.28 -21.90
N GLU A 275 -15.76 2.15 -20.91
CA GLU A 275 -16.27 3.30 -20.15
C GLU A 275 -15.48 3.61 -18.87
N ILE A 276 -14.41 2.86 -18.59
CA ILE A 276 -13.62 3.06 -17.37
C ILE A 276 -12.49 4.06 -17.55
N ASN A 277 -12.07 4.63 -16.42
CA ASN A 277 -10.76 5.24 -16.27
C ASN A 277 -9.84 4.26 -15.53
N ILE A 278 -8.58 4.18 -15.94
CA ILE A 278 -7.54 3.49 -15.20
C ILE A 278 -6.66 4.57 -14.58
N ILE A 279 -6.62 4.60 -13.25
CA ILE A 279 -5.91 5.60 -12.46
C ILE A 279 -4.66 4.95 -11.86
N ASP A 280 -3.50 5.26 -12.44
CA ASP A 280 -2.22 4.88 -11.85
C ASP A 280 -1.94 5.76 -10.65
N ALA A 281 -1.72 5.17 -9.49
CA ALA A 281 -1.31 5.85 -8.28
C ALA A 281 0.11 5.41 -7.90
N ALA A 282 1.04 6.34 -7.98
CA ALA A 282 2.41 6.14 -7.53
C ALA A 282 2.59 6.65 -6.11
N GLY A 283 3.40 5.94 -5.33
CA GLY A 283 3.70 6.24 -3.94
C GLY A 283 4.25 5.04 -3.20
N SER A 284 4.54 5.22 -1.94
CA SER A 284 5.09 4.19 -1.08
C SER A 284 4.52 4.28 0.34
N SER A 285 4.90 3.34 1.21
CA SER A 285 4.56 3.39 2.62
C SER A 285 5.20 4.59 3.35
N GLU A 286 6.23 5.17 2.77
CA GLU A 286 6.99 6.31 3.29
C GLU A 286 6.52 7.67 2.73
N THR A 287 5.63 7.67 1.74
CA THR A 287 5.20 8.93 1.08
C THR A 287 3.69 9.10 1.02
N GLY A 288 2.93 8.00 1.19
CA GLY A 288 1.53 7.99 0.80
C GLY A 288 1.39 8.06 -0.72
N THR A 289 0.31 8.64 -1.21
CA THR A 289 0.10 8.85 -2.65
C THR A 289 0.82 10.11 -3.11
N GLN A 290 1.86 9.96 -3.95
CA GLN A 290 2.66 11.06 -4.48
C GLN A 290 2.09 11.63 -5.77
N ALA A 291 1.71 10.77 -6.71
CA ALA A 291 1.20 11.21 -8.01
C ALA A 291 0.15 10.24 -8.56
N GLN A 292 -0.63 10.74 -9.52
CA GLN A 292 -1.62 9.95 -10.24
C GLN A 292 -1.58 10.30 -11.72
N HIS A 293 -1.86 9.29 -12.56
CA HIS A 293 -2.06 9.45 -14.00
C HIS A 293 -3.33 8.71 -14.41
N VAL A 294 -4.09 9.28 -15.34
CA VAL A 294 -5.33 8.69 -15.83
C VAL A 294 -5.17 8.24 -17.27
N SER A 295 -5.48 6.97 -17.54
CA SER A 295 -5.62 6.39 -18.88
C SER A 295 -7.10 6.06 -19.12
N ASN A 296 -7.61 6.34 -20.31
CA ASN A 296 -8.95 5.96 -20.74
C ASN A 296 -9.01 5.88 -22.27
N ALA A 297 -10.17 5.55 -22.83
CA ALA A 297 -10.35 5.40 -24.28
C ALA A 297 -10.04 6.69 -25.09
N LEU A 298 -10.09 7.87 -24.47
CA LEU A 298 -9.83 9.15 -25.16
C LEU A 298 -8.35 9.53 -25.20
N VAL A 299 -7.62 9.30 -24.09
CA VAL A 299 -6.21 9.71 -23.96
C VAL A 299 -5.23 8.56 -24.17
N GLY A 300 -5.74 7.33 -24.29
CA GLY A 300 -4.93 6.13 -24.45
C GLY A 300 -4.24 5.66 -23.17
N ALA A 301 -3.52 4.55 -23.29
CA ALA A 301 -2.78 3.93 -22.19
C ALA A 301 -1.35 4.48 -22.13
N LYS A 302 -0.92 4.92 -20.95
CA LYS A 302 0.46 5.35 -20.64
C LYS A 302 0.92 4.74 -19.32
N THR A 303 2.22 4.53 -19.16
CA THR A 303 2.83 3.96 -17.97
C THR A 303 4.11 4.71 -17.62
N GLY A 304 4.41 4.85 -16.32
CA GLY A 304 5.64 5.43 -15.81
C GLY A 304 5.78 6.95 -15.94
N LYS A 305 4.73 7.65 -16.40
CA LYS A 305 4.75 9.11 -16.56
C LYS A 305 3.71 9.76 -15.64
N PHE A 306 4.18 10.70 -14.83
CA PHE A 306 3.34 11.42 -13.87
C PHE A 306 3.58 12.93 -14.03
N THR A 307 2.71 13.73 -13.47
CA THR A 307 2.91 15.17 -13.34
C THR A 307 3.38 15.50 -11.94
N LEU A 308 4.42 16.32 -11.81
CA LEU A 308 4.91 16.80 -10.53
C LEU A 308 3.78 17.48 -9.75
N GLN A 309 3.51 17.01 -8.53
CA GLN A 309 2.44 17.54 -7.69
C GLN A 309 3.01 18.34 -6.51
N ARG A 310 2.14 19.12 -5.87
CA ARG A 310 2.52 19.89 -4.69
C ARG A 310 3.07 18.99 -3.57
N GLY A 311 4.23 19.36 -3.05
CA GLY A 311 4.95 18.59 -2.03
C GLY A 311 5.93 17.58 -2.60
N ASN A 312 5.83 17.24 -3.91
CA ASN A 312 6.86 16.46 -4.59
C ASN A 312 8.06 17.34 -4.95
N ALA A 313 9.23 16.73 -4.95
CA ALA A 313 10.47 17.31 -5.47
C ALA A 313 11.31 16.21 -6.12
N VAL A 314 12.26 16.62 -6.95
CA VAL A 314 13.35 15.77 -7.41
C VAL A 314 14.62 16.28 -6.78
N LEU A 315 15.33 15.43 -6.03
CA LEU A 315 16.57 15.81 -5.36
C LEU A 315 17.78 15.30 -6.13
N SER A 316 18.88 16.04 -6.00
CA SER A 316 20.18 15.65 -6.57
C SER A 316 20.68 14.31 -5.98
N ASP A 317 21.64 13.66 -6.67
CA ASP A 317 22.20 12.36 -6.25
C ASP A 317 22.78 12.39 -4.84
N ASP A 318 23.42 13.50 -4.46
CA ASP A 318 24.01 13.73 -3.15
C ASP A 318 23.01 14.24 -2.09
N LEU A 319 21.74 14.38 -2.44
CA LEU A 319 20.66 14.86 -1.58
C LEU A 319 20.90 16.26 -0.99
N THR A 320 21.62 17.13 -1.70
CA THR A 320 21.95 18.48 -1.22
C THR A 320 21.13 19.59 -1.82
N SER A 321 20.44 19.35 -2.95
CA SER A 321 19.67 20.36 -3.66
C SER A 321 18.42 19.80 -4.32
N VAL A 322 17.43 20.67 -4.55
CA VAL A 322 16.25 20.39 -5.39
C VAL A 322 16.62 20.67 -6.83
N LEU A 323 16.29 19.72 -7.72
CA LEU A 323 16.54 19.84 -9.15
C LEU A 323 15.38 20.55 -9.85
N GLU A 324 15.71 21.42 -10.81
CA GLU A 324 14.75 22.13 -11.62
C GLU A 324 14.27 21.27 -12.82
N PRO A 325 13.07 21.55 -13.37
CA PRO A 325 12.62 20.90 -14.60
C PRO A 325 13.61 21.00 -15.75
N GLY A 326 13.84 19.89 -16.46
CA GLY A 326 14.79 19.83 -17.56
C GLY A 326 16.25 19.62 -17.14
N HIS A 327 16.51 19.24 -15.86
CA HIS A 327 17.85 18.88 -15.43
C HIS A 327 18.38 17.64 -16.17
N ASP A 328 19.68 17.55 -16.28
CA ASP A 328 20.34 16.40 -16.89
C ASP A 328 20.35 15.19 -15.90
N GLY A 329 20.08 14.00 -16.41
CA GLY A 329 20.19 12.74 -15.69
C GLY A 329 19.01 12.44 -14.75
N LEU A 330 19.23 11.53 -13.80
CA LEU A 330 18.22 11.08 -12.83
C LEU A 330 18.43 11.76 -11.49
N GLY A 331 17.30 12.05 -10.81
CA GLY A 331 17.27 12.46 -9.43
C GLY A 331 16.47 11.50 -8.56
N TRP A 332 16.39 11.79 -7.26
CA TRP A 332 15.57 11.07 -6.30
C TRP A 332 14.17 11.66 -6.22
N TRP A 333 13.15 10.83 -6.40
CA TRP A 333 11.78 11.28 -6.17
C TRP A 333 11.51 11.42 -4.68
N ALA A 334 11.20 12.62 -4.26
CA ALA A 334 11.00 13.00 -2.87
C ALA A 334 9.60 13.56 -2.61
N GLN A 335 9.12 13.38 -1.38
CA GLN A 335 7.85 13.93 -0.87
C GLN A 335 8.09 14.71 0.40
N SER A 336 7.54 15.92 0.49
CA SER A 336 7.54 16.75 1.69
C SER A 336 6.14 16.95 2.28
N GLY A 337 6.06 17.56 3.45
CA GLY A 337 4.82 17.91 4.14
C GLY A 337 4.30 16.75 5.00
N HIS A 338 3.16 16.16 4.64
CA HIS A 338 2.58 15.05 5.39
C HIS A 338 3.27 13.73 5.04
N ILE A 339 4.32 13.40 5.78
CA ILE A 339 5.19 12.23 5.63
C ILE A 339 5.41 11.56 6.99
N PRO A 340 5.89 10.29 7.04
CA PRO A 340 6.21 9.63 8.30
C PRO A 340 7.20 10.42 9.15
N ILE A 341 7.13 10.22 10.46
CA ILE A 341 8.12 10.78 11.36
C ILE A 341 9.44 9.99 11.34
N GLY A 342 9.37 8.68 11.10
CA GLY A 342 10.56 7.81 11.01
C GLY A 342 10.20 6.34 10.89
N TYR A 343 11.20 5.48 11.14
CA TYR A 343 11.03 4.03 11.30
C TYR A 343 11.20 3.65 12.77
N LEU A 344 10.32 2.79 13.27
CA LEU A 344 10.33 2.36 14.68
C LEU A 344 11.69 1.70 15.02
N ASP A 345 12.32 2.23 16.07
CA ASP A 345 13.61 1.80 16.61
C ASP A 345 14.77 1.74 15.60
N ASP A 346 14.66 2.47 14.48
CA ASP A 346 15.71 2.52 13.45
C ASP A 346 16.12 3.97 13.15
N LYS A 347 16.99 4.51 14.00
CA LYS A 347 17.53 5.87 13.87
C LYS A 347 18.31 6.07 12.57
N GLU A 348 19.12 5.09 12.19
CA GLU A 348 20.00 5.18 11.02
C GLU A 348 19.15 5.23 9.74
N LYS A 349 18.23 4.28 9.58
CA LYS A 349 17.33 4.26 8.41
C LYS A 349 16.40 5.46 8.37
N THR A 350 15.96 5.96 9.53
CA THR A 350 15.19 7.20 9.62
C THR A 350 15.99 8.38 9.04
N ALA A 351 17.24 8.55 9.44
CA ALA A 351 18.10 9.63 8.95
C ALA A 351 18.42 9.51 7.44
N GLU A 352 18.60 8.28 6.94
CA GLU A 352 18.83 8.02 5.51
C GLU A 352 17.63 8.33 4.63
N THR A 353 16.42 8.00 5.12
CA THR A 353 15.19 8.11 4.32
C THR A 353 14.52 9.48 4.43
N PHE A 354 14.59 10.10 5.62
CA PHE A 354 13.95 11.38 5.89
C PHE A 354 14.98 12.50 6.01
N VAL A 355 15.40 13.03 4.86
CA VAL A 355 16.46 14.04 4.75
C VAL A 355 15.92 15.46 4.82
N THR A 356 16.79 16.42 5.15
CA THR A 356 16.45 17.86 5.12
C THR A 356 17.29 18.55 4.06
N VAL A 357 16.62 19.15 3.07
CA VAL A 357 17.24 19.93 1.98
C VAL A 357 16.62 21.32 2.00
N ASP A 358 17.44 22.35 2.02
CA ASP A 358 17.03 23.76 2.08
C ASP A 358 15.97 24.06 3.17
N GLY A 359 16.15 23.43 4.35
CA GLY A 359 15.24 23.59 5.50
C GLY A 359 13.91 22.85 5.39
N THR A 360 13.67 22.12 4.30
CA THR A 360 12.48 21.29 4.09
C THR A 360 12.80 19.83 4.30
N ARG A 361 11.95 19.13 5.10
CA ARG A 361 12.10 17.70 5.35
C ARG A 361 11.40 16.90 4.24
N TYR A 362 12.12 15.96 3.66
CA TYR A 362 11.66 15.08 2.58
C TYR A 362 11.75 13.61 2.97
N SER A 363 10.79 12.83 2.53
CA SER A 363 10.87 11.37 2.45
C SER A 363 11.41 10.96 1.10
N VAL A 364 12.48 10.16 1.07
CA VAL A 364 13.18 9.68 -0.13
C VAL A 364 13.28 8.15 -0.08
N PRO A 365 12.24 7.42 -0.51
CA PRO A 365 12.19 5.95 -0.36
C PRO A 365 13.08 5.19 -1.35
N GLY A 366 13.71 5.88 -2.31
CA GLY A 366 14.66 5.31 -3.24
C GLY A 366 14.17 5.18 -4.68
N ASP A 367 13.09 5.84 -5.05
CA ASP A 367 12.62 5.87 -6.44
C ASP A 367 13.43 6.86 -7.28
N ARG A 368 13.88 6.44 -8.47
CA ARG A 368 14.65 7.24 -9.43
C ARG A 368 13.75 7.79 -10.52
N VAL A 369 13.87 9.09 -10.79
CA VAL A 369 13.05 9.79 -11.77
C VAL A 369 13.87 10.76 -12.60
N CYS A 370 13.40 11.03 -13.83
CA CYS A 370 13.78 12.18 -14.63
C CYS A 370 12.65 13.22 -14.60
N LEU A 371 12.96 14.49 -14.37
CA LEU A 371 12.00 15.60 -14.39
C LEU A 371 12.21 16.40 -15.69
N LEU A 372 11.25 16.25 -16.62
CA LEU A 372 11.29 16.92 -17.91
C LEU A 372 10.93 18.41 -17.80
N GLU A 373 11.23 19.19 -18.84
CA GLU A 373 10.96 20.65 -18.90
C GLU A 373 9.48 21.01 -18.69
N ASP A 374 8.56 20.11 -19.06
CA ASP A 374 7.11 20.30 -18.91
C ASP A 374 6.54 19.86 -17.55
N ASN A 375 7.40 19.62 -16.56
CA ASN A 375 7.09 19.05 -15.25
C ASN A 375 6.55 17.60 -15.29
N THR A 376 6.77 16.87 -16.36
CA THR A 376 6.52 15.44 -16.42
C THR A 376 7.64 14.71 -15.67
N LEU A 377 7.25 13.82 -14.75
CA LEU A 377 8.13 12.85 -14.07
C LEU A 377 8.12 11.54 -14.85
N GLU A 378 9.27 11.08 -15.28
CA GLU A 378 9.45 9.72 -15.79
C GLU A 378 10.06 8.84 -14.71
N LEU A 379 9.30 7.84 -14.26
CA LEU A 379 9.73 6.89 -13.24
C LEU A 379 10.55 5.78 -13.90
N HIS A 380 11.80 5.62 -13.47
CA HIS A 380 12.72 4.59 -13.96
C HIS A 380 12.72 3.33 -13.09
N GLY A 381 12.41 3.45 -11.81
CA GLY A 381 12.36 2.32 -10.87
C GLY A 381 13.07 2.61 -9.55
N ARG A 382 13.22 1.58 -8.71
CA ARG A 382 13.91 1.71 -7.42
C ARG A 382 15.39 1.46 -7.54
N ASP A 383 16.22 2.31 -6.91
CA ASP A 383 17.67 2.18 -6.88
C ASP A 383 18.12 0.83 -6.27
N SER A 384 17.40 0.35 -5.25
CA SER A 384 17.66 -0.96 -4.63
C SER A 384 17.43 -2.17 -5.56
N MET A 385 16.68 -2.00 -6.65
CA MET A 385 16.43 -3.01 -7.68
C MET A 385 17.31 -2.82 -8.91
N THR A 386 18.24 -1.86 -8.85
CA THR A 386 19.16 -1.55 -9.97
C THR A 386 20.24 -2.63 -10.06
N ILE A 387 20.42 -3.16 -11.27
CA ILE A 387 21.44 -4.15 -11.58
C ILE A 387 22.69 -3.42 -12.10
N ASN A 388 23.81 -3.58 -11.43
CA ASN A 388 25.08 -2.95 -11.83
C ASN A 388 25.88 -3.93 -12.71
N SER A 389 25.73 -3.80 -14.04
CA SER A 389 26.37 -4.68 -15.01
C SER A 389 27.48 -3.93 -15.76
N GLY A 390 28.73 -4.27 -15.50
CA GLY A 390 29.89 -3.67 -16.18
C GLY A 390 30.03 -2.17 -15.98
N GLY A 391 29.48 -1.61 -14.89
CA GLY A 391 29.46 -0.17 -14.63
C GLY A 391 28.21 0.54 -15.12
N GLU A 392 27.33 -0.16 -15.86
CA GLU A 392 26.04 0.38 -16.28
C GLU A 392 24.96 0.06 -15.22
N LYS A 393 24.11 1.06 -14.94
CA LYS A 393 22.95 0.89 -14.07
C LYS A 393 21.74 0.49 -14.90
N ILE A 394 21.22 -0.73 -14.68
CA ILE A 394 20.07 -1.30 -15.38
C ILE A 394 18.92 -1.43 -14.39
N PHE A 395 17.82 -0.75 -14.66
CA PHE A 395 16.62 -0.85 -13.83
C PHE A 395 15.82 -2.09 -14.22
N ALA A 396 15.58 -2.98 -13.23
CA ALA A 396 14.89 -4.25 -13.47
C ALA A 396 13.51 -4.04 -14.10
N GLU A 397 12.77 -3.04 -13.62
CA GLU A 397 11.44 -2.70 -14.10
C GLU A 397 11.41 -2.28 -15.58
N GLU A 398 12.45 -1.59 -16.08
CA GLU A 398 12.55 -1.22 -17.50
C GLU A 398 12.72 -2.45 -18.39
N VAL A 399 13.55 -3.40 -17.95
CA VAL A 399 13.75 -4.66 -18.67
C VAL A 399 12.47 -5.50 -18.64
N GLU A 400 11.79 -5.57 -17.50
CA GLU A 400 10.49 -6.26 -17.37
C GLU A 400 9.44 -5.67 -18.31
N GLN A 401 9.33 -4.33 -18.36
CA GLN A 401 8.41 -3.66 -19.28
C GLN A 401 8.75 -3.96 -20.75
N ALA A 402 10.02 -3.93 -21.11
CA ALA A 402 10.46 -4.24 -22.49
C ALA A 402 10.09 -5.69 -22.87
N LEU A 403 10.33 -6.65 -21.99
CA LEU A 403 10.02 -8.07 -22.22
C LEU A 403 8.50 -8.33 -22.27
N LYS A 404 7.71 -7.65 -21.45
CA LYS A 404 6.23 -7.74 -21.44
C LYS A 404 5.56 -7.19 -22.71
N HIS A 405 6.29 -6.50 -23.60
CA HIS A 405 5.77 -6.13 -24.92
C HIS A 405 5.70 -7.33 -25.88
N HIS A 406 6.41 -8.43 -25.61
CA HIS A 406 6.35 -9.60 -26.47
C HIS A 406 5.02 -10.36 -26.24
N PRO A 407 4.27 -10.73 -27.30
CA PRO A 407 2.94 -11.30 -27.18
C PRO A 407 2.90 -12.65 -26.45
N ASP A 408 3.99 -13.42 -26.48
CA ASP A 408 4.09 -14.72 -25.82
C ASP A 408 4.57 -14.63 -24.36
N VAL A 409 4.89 -13.43 -23.85
CA VAL A 409 5.30 -13.21 -22.46
C VAL A 409 4.08 -12.88 -21.62
N TYR A 410 3.65 -13.84 -20.78
CA TYR A 410 2.56 -13.63 -19.84
C TYR A 410 3.00 -12.81 -18.64
N ASP A 411 4.13 -13.18 -18.03
CA ASP A 411 4.74 -12.42 -16.93
C ASP A 411 6.26 -12.61 -16.91
N VAL A 412 6.97 -11.65 -16.28
CA VAL A 412 8.43 -11.69 -16.16
C VAL A 412 8.88 -11.02 -14.87
N VAL A 413 9.88 -11.62 -14.25
CA VAL A 413 10.63 -11.03 -13.14
C VAL A 413 12.09 -10.91 -13.55
N VAL A 414 12.64 -9.72 -13.43
CA VAL A 414 14.04 -9.45 -13.72
C VAL A 414 14.84 -9.31 -12.42
N THR A 415 15.97 -9.97 -12.38
CA THR A 415 16.91 -9.96 -11.25
C THR A 415 18.35 -10.01 -11.76
N SER A 416 19.29 -10.05 -10.86
CA SER A 416 20.71 -10.22 -11.19
C SER A 416 21.27 -11.52 -10.64
N ARG A 417 22.35 -12.00 -11.25
CA ARG A 417 23.25 -12.96 -10.63
C ARG A 417 24.69 -12.46 -10.70
N SER A 418 25.52 -12.94 -9.81
CA SER A 418 26.97 -12.62 -9.80
C SER A 418 27.62 -13.06 -11.11
N SER A 419 28.51 -12.21 -11.65
CA SER A 419 29.27 -12.45 -12.87
C SER A 419 30.71 -12.00 -12.68
N ASP A 420 31.68 -12.89 -12.92
CA ASP A 420 33.11 -12.56 -12.80
C ASP A 420 33.54 -11.49 -13.82
N ARG A 421 32.81 -11.38 -14.93
CA ARG A 421 33.10 -10.43 -16.00
C ARG A 421 32.45 -9.06 -15.79
N TRP A 422 31.19 -9.05 -15.28
CA TRP A 422 30.35 -7.85 -15.26
C TRP A 422 30.02 -7.38 -13.83
N GLY A 423 30.47 -8.10 -12.80
CA GLY A 423 30.03 -7.90 -11.42
C GLY A 423 28.61 -8.50 -11.22
N GLN A 424 27.64 -7.99 -11.98
CA GLN A 424 26.30 -8.56 -12.06
C GLN A 424 25.87 -8.72 -13.53
N GLU A 425 25.10 -9.74 -13.83
CA GLU A 425 24.43 -9.90 -15.11
C GLU A 425 22.91 -10.01 -14.93
N VAL A 426 22.18 -9.48 -15.93
CA VAL A 426 20.72 -9.45 -15.91
C VAL A 426 20.15 -10.83 -16.19
N ILE A 427 19.23 -11.28 -15.36
CA ILE A 427 18.46 -12.53 -15.52
C ILE A 427 16.99 -12.20 -15.60
N ALA A 428 16.29 -12.75 -16.58
CA ALA A 428 14.84 -12.70 -16.67
C ALA A 428 14.25 -14.11 -16.45
N VAL A 429 13.33 -14.21 -15.51
CA VAL A 429 12.49 -15.41 -15.33
C VAL A 429 11.16 -15.11 -16.00
N ILE A 430 10.84 -15.85 -17.06
CA ILE A 430 9.71 -15.56 -17.95
C ILE A 430 8.67 -16.68 -17.83
N GLN A 431 7.42 -16.25 -17.68
CA GLN A 431 6.25 -17.10 -17.86
C GLN A 431 5.67 -16.86 -19.27
N LEU A 432 5.51 -17.92 -20.05
CA LEU A 432 4.92 -17.89 -21.37
C LEU A 432 3.43 -18.21 -21.34
#